data_e84321156d070824191cbc8a28034667
#
_entry.id   e84321156d070824191cbc8a28034667
#
_cell.length_a   1.000
_cell.length_b   1.000
_cell.length_c   1.000
_cell.angle_alpha   90.00
_cell.angle_beta   90.00
_cell.angle_gamma   90.00
#
_symmetry.space_group_name_H-M   'P 1'
#
loop_
_entity.id
_entity.type
_entity.pdbx_description
1 polymer ?
#
loop_
_entity_poly.entity_id
_entity_poly.type
_entity_poly.pdbx_seq_one_letter_code
_entity_poly.pdbx_strand_id
1 'polypeptide(L)'
;MRKSVLTCALVLFLTRPTLAQQWTEYTSARDGFETLFPGQARITDTTWKSQAGFNLPARVYSAERGRERYSITVADYSGIEQLGKERVKTCPAGAERCLGSPEISGVGYWKHDTRGAPLYAASLFIKRDVKLTEMYWNQAYLVSGIMLQLTSNVDESRTYVYIAMHEMKLYIVEATVPKGAPEPLLFVTSLGWLDKDGKELRYRTLYSHEIHGLKDAPLPARQP
;
A
#
# COMPACT_ATOMS: atom_id res chain seq x y z
N MET A 1 -0.21 35.55 71.92
CA MET A 1 0.68 35.27 70.77
C MET A 1 0.19 34.00 70.11
N ARG A 2 -0.62 34.06 68.97
CA ARG A 2 -1.09 32.94 68.22
C ARG A 2 -0.19 32.74 66.95
N LYS A 3 0.49 31.64 66.89
CA LYS A 3 1.33 31.27 65.73
C LYS A 3 0.45 30.57 64.73
N SER A 4 0.15 31.22 63.61
CA SER A 4 -0.50 30.60 62.45
C SER A 4 0.54 29.82 61.66
N VAL A 5 0.35 28.50 61.60
CA VAL A 5 1.14 27.62 60.73
C VAL A 5 0.45 27.59 59.37
N LEU A 6 1.08 28.17 58.34
CA LEU A 6 0.65 28.16 56.95
C LEU A 6 1.11 26.86 56.33
N THR A 7 0.20 25.88 56.14
CA THR A 7 0.49 24.61 55.46
C THR A 7 0.38 24.81 53.94
N CYS A 8 1.54 24.90 53.29
CA CYS A 8 1.63 25.00 51.83
C CYS A 8 1.44 23.60 51.26
N ALA A 9 0.24 23.28 50.72
CA ALA A 9 -0.04 22.03 50.01
C ALA A 9 0.59 22.09 48.61
N LEU A 10 1.73 21.41 48.46
CA LEU A 10 2.40 21.23 47.16
C LEU A 10 1.59 20.22 46.31
N VAL A 11 0.75 20.72 45.41
CA VAL A 11 0.04 19.88 44.42
C VAL A 11 1.02 19.49 43.33
N LEU A 12 1.60 18.30 43.46
CA LEU A 12 2.40 17.67 42.43
C LEU A 12 1.44 17.27 41.25
N PHE A 13 1.37 18.13 40.25
CA PHE A 13 0.81 17.74 38.96
C PHE A 13 1.67 16.62 38.37
N LEU A 14 1.21 15.38 38.48
CA LEU A 14 1.71 14.24 37.74
C LEU A 14 1.37 14.46 36.27
N THR A 15 2.18 15.25 35.59
CA THR A 15 2.18 15.27 34.13
C THR A 15 2.64 13.88 33.66
N ARG A 16 1.67 13.02 33.32
CA ARG A 16 1.99 11.80 32.58
C ARG A 16 2.69 12.25 31.31
N PRO A 17 3.93 11.82 31.02
CA PRO A 17 4.49 12.06 29.71
C PRO A 17 3.54 11.40 28.71
N THR A 18 2.79 12.20 27.97
CA THR A 18 2.18 11.71 26.73
C THR A 18 3.38 11.31 25.89
N LEU A 19 3.64 10.01 25.80
CA LEU A 19 4.56 9.48 24.83
C LEU A 19 3.96 9.89 23.49
N ALA A 20 4.38 11.04 22.97
CA ALA A 20 4.05 11.46 21.63
C ALA A 20 4.54 10.32 20.74
N GLN A 21 3.59 9.59 20.15
CA GLN A 21 3.91 8.44 19.33
C GLN A 21 4.77 8.95 18.17
N GLN A 22 6.07 8.67 18.27
CA GLN A 22 7.07 9.18 17.34
C GLN A 22 6.93 8.43 16.03
N TRP A 23 6.94 9.15 14.92
CA TRP A 23 7.06 8.56 13.60
C TRP A 23 8.41 7.87 13.48
N THR A 24 8.39 6.61 13.08
CA THR A 24 9.57 5.74 13.00
C THR A 24 9.72 5.28 11.56
N GLU A 25 10.93 5.39 11.05
CA GLU A 25 11.28 4.80 9.76
C GLU A 25 11.19 3.29 9.84
N TYR A 26 10.54 2.71 8.86
CA TYR A 26 10.39 1.28 8.68
C TYR A 26 10.90 0.88 7.31
N THR A 27 11.78 -0.12 7.27
CA THR A 27 12.42 -0.63 6.07
C THR A 27 12.12 -2.11 5.91
N SER A 28 11.65 -2.51 4.72
CA SER A 28 11.45 -3.90 4.34
C SER A 28 12.27 -4.25 3.11
N ALA A 29 13.49 -4.76 3.28
CA ALA A 29 14.29 -5.26 2.16
C ALA A 29 13.60 -6.41 1.42
N ARG A 30 12.87 -7.28 2.15
CA ARG A 30 12.10 -8.39 1.56
C ARG A 30 11.03 -7.90 0.58
N ASP A 31 10.33 -6.82 0.92
CA ASP A 31 9.26 -6.29 0.08
C ASP A 31 9.67 -5.04 -0.71
N GLY A 32 10.92 -4.58 -0.56
CA GLY A 32 11.49 -3.55 -1.43
C GLY A 32 10.94 -2.15 -1.18
N PHE A 33 10.61 -1.80 0.07
CA PHE A 33 10.13 -0.46 0.40
C PHE A 33 10.63 0.05 1.75
N GLU A 34 10.59 1.36 1.91
CA GLU A 34 10.72 2.08 3.17
C GLU A 34 9.56 3.06 3.34
N THR A 35 9.24 3.40 4.58
CA THR A 35 8.15 4.34 4.92
C THR A 35 8.26 4.80 6.37
N LEU A 36 7.44 5.80 6.73
CA LEU A 36 7.28 6.24 8.12
C LEU A 36 5.98 5.67 8.70
N PHE A 37 6.07 5.00 9.86
CA PHE A 37 4.88 4.59 10.64
C PHE A 37 4.80 5.35 11.96
N PRO A 38 3.59 5.60 12.50
CA PRO A 38 3.42 6.12 13.86
C PRO A 38 3.69 4.99 14.87
N GLY A 39 4.98 4.75 15.18
CA GLY A 39 5.43 3.67 16.05
C GLY A 39 5.77 2.38 15.30
N GLN A 40 5.86 1.27 16.03
CA GLN A 40 6.27 -0.01 15.46
C GLN A 40 5.15 -0.63 14.60
N ALA A 41 5.47 -0.98 13.35
CA ALA A 41 4.54 -1.66 12.47
C ALA A 41 4.33 -3.12 12.87
N ARG A 42 3.07 -3.56 12.86
CA ARG A 42 2.69 -4.97 12.94
C ARG A 42 2.67 -5.56 11.54
N ILE A 43 3.25 -6.76 11.39
CA ILE A 43 3.31 -7.47 10.12
C ILE A 43 2.36 -8.68 10.18
N THR A 44 1.55 -8.86 9.14
CA THR A 44 0.63 -9.99 9.01
C THR A 44 0.73 -10.56 7.61
N ASP A 45 1.08 -11.84 7.49
CA ASP A 45 0.99 -12.56 6.23
C ASP A 45 -0.48 -12.82 5.88
N THR A 46 -0.81 -12.67 4.60
CA THR A 46 -2.17 -12.84 4.08
C THR A 46 -2.14 -13.31 2.63
N THR A 47 -3.30 -13.40 2.01
CA THR A 47 -3.46 -13.75 0.60
C THR A 47 -4.19 -12.62 -0.12
N TRP A 48 -3.64 -12.19 -1.24
CA TRP A 48 -4.29 -11.27 -2.17
C TRP A 48 -4.96 -12.07 -3.29
N LYS A 49 -6.23 -11.82 -3.50
CA LYS A 49 -6.94 -12.39 -4.66
C LYS A 49 -6.85 -11.42 -5.83
N SER A 50 -6.15 -11.83 -6.88
CA SER A 50 -5.99 -11.00 -8.08
C SER A 50 -7.30 -10.86 -8.87
N GLN A 51 -7.33 -9.95 -9.84
CA GLN A 51 -8.49 -9.76 -10.73
C GLN A 51 -8.87 -11.05 -11.47
N ALA A 52 -7.87 -11.80 -11.90
CA ALA A 52 -8.06 -13.10 -12.56
C ALA A 52 -8.38 -14.24 -11.59
N GLY A 53 -8.45 -13.96 -10.29
CA GLY A 53 -8.79 -14.93 -9.25
C GLY A 53 -7.62 -15.81 -8.79
N PHE A 54 -6.36 -15.41 -9.03
CA PHE A 54 -5.20 -16.06 -8.45
C PHE A 54 -5.05 -15.67 -6.99
N ASN A 55 -4.68 -16.64 -6.15
CA ASN A 55 -4.31 -16.39 -4.77
C ASN A 55 -2.80 -16.13 -4.71
N LEU A 56 -2.42 -14.91 -4.41
CA LEU A 56 -1.04 -14.46 -4.37
C LEU A 56 -0.59 -14.22 -2.92
N PRO A 57 0.65 -14.56 -2.56
CA PRO A 57 1.19 -14.20 -1.25
C PRO A 57 1.12 -12.69 -1.05
N ALA A 58 0.72 -12.27 0.16
CA ALA A 58 0.69 -10.86 0.49
C ALA A 58 1.06 -10.64 1.96
N ARG A 59 1.50 -9.43 2.28
CA ARG A 59 1.74 -8.96 3.65
C ARG A 59 1.11 -7.61 3.88
N VAL A 60 0.60 -7.44 5.09
CA VAL A 60 0.08 -6.17 5.58
C VAL A 60 0.99 -5.69 6.70
N TYR A 61 1.54 -4.51 6.53
CA TYR A 61 2.28 -3.74 7.52
C TYR A 61 1.33 -2.70 8.07
N SER A 62 1.07 -2.67 9.36
CA SER A 62 0.05 -1.77 9.92
C SER A 62 0.49 -1.15 11.24
N ALA A 63 0.06 0.08 11.48
CA ALA A 63 0.18 0.77 12.74
C ALA A 63 -1.04 1.66 12.98
N GLU A 64 -1.30 1.98 14.25
CA GLU A 64 -2.41 2.83 14.66
C GLU A 64 -1.92 3.98 15.54
N ARG A 65 -2.57 5.15 15.42
CA ARG A 65 -2.37 6.28 16.30
C ARG A 65 -3.71 6.83 16.78
N GLY A 66 -4.09 6.44 17.98
CA GLY A 66 -5.43 6.74 18.48
C GLY A 66 -6.51 6.11 17.61
N ARG A 67 -7.27 6.93 16.87
CA ARG A 67 -8.31 6.48 15.93
C ARG A 67 -7.84 6.44 14.47
N GLU A 68 -6.62 6.81 14.21
CA GLU A 68 -6.02 6.80 12.88
C GLU A 68 -5.41 5.42 12.60
N ARG A 69 -5.56 4.94 11.38
CA ARG A 69 -5.03 3.66 10.91
C ARG A 69 -4.16 3.87 9.70
N TYR A 70 -3.04 3.17 9.67
CA TYR A 70 -2.02 3.24 8.62
C TYR A 70 -1.61 1.85 8.21
N SER A 71 -1.59 1.57 6.92
CA SER A 71 -1.15 0.26 6.45
C SER A 71 -0.52 0.32 5.06
N ILE A 72 0.41 -0.59 4.83
CA ILE A 72 0.91 -0.92 3.49
C ILE A 72 0.64 -2.40 3.26
N THR A 73 -0.13 -2.71 2.22
CA THR A 73 -0.30 -4.06 1.73
C THR A 73 0.62 -4.27 0.54
N VAL A 74 1.43 -5.33 0.58
CA VAL A 74 2.29 -5.73 -0.53
C VAL A 74 1.85 -7.11 -0.99
N ALA A 75 1.38 -7.22 -2.24
CA ALA A 75 1.02 -8.48 -2.86
C ALA A 75 2.06 -8.86 -3.93
N ASP A 76 2.57 -10.09 -3.84
CA ASP A 76 3.65 -10.59 -4.69
C ASP A 76 3.10 -11.27 -5.94
N TYR A 77 3.26 -10.62 -7.09
CA TYR A 77 2.86 -11.11 -8.40
C TYR A 77 3.98 -11.89 -9.13
N SER A 78 5.15 -12.09 -8.53
CA SER A 78 6.30 -12.73 -9.20
C SER A 78 6.01 -14.15 -9.69
N GLY A 79 5.15 -14.88 -8.98
CA GLY A 79 4.73 -16.25 -9.33
C GLY A 79 3.54 -16.35 -10.28
N ILE A 80 2.92 -15.23 -10.69
CA ILE A 80 1.63 -15.25 -11.40
C ILE A 80 1.71 -15.90 -12.80
N GLU A 81 2.85 -15.78 -13.48
CA GLU A 81 3.07 -16.44 -14.77
C GLU A 81 2.99 -17.97 -14.65
N GLN A 82 3.63 -18.51 -13.61
CA GLN A 82 3.60 -19.95 -13.36
C GLN A 82 2.18 -20.42 -12.99
N LEU A 83 1.47 -19.68 -12.14
CA LEU A 83 0.07 -19.95 -11.81
C LEU A 83 -0.82 -19.91 -13.03
N GLY A 84 -0.58 -18.98 -13.96
CA GLY A 84 -1.27 -18.91 -15.24
C GLY A 84 -1.03 -20.15 -16.12
N LYS A 85 0.23 -20.59 -16.22
CA LYS A 85 0.59 -21.81 -16.95
C LYS A 85 -0.06 -23.08 -16.36
N GLU A 86 -0.09 -23.19 -15.04
CA GLU A 86 -0.76 -24.32 -14.37
C GLU A 86 -2.27 -24.29 -14.60
N ARG A 87 -2.91 -23.14 -14.53
CA ARG A 87 -4.35 -23.01 -14.83
C ARG A 87 -4.69 -23.48 -16.24
N VAL A 88 -3.88 -23.13 -17.25
CA VAL A 88 -4.09 -23.58 -18.64
C VAL A 88 -4.11 -25.09 -18.77
N LYS A 89 -3.25 -25.81 -18.03
CA LYS A 89 -3.19 -27.29 -18.06
C LYS A 89 -4.47 -27.93 -17.51
N THR A 90 -5.19 -27.26 -16.63
CA THR A 90 -6.41 -27.78 -15.98
C THR A 90 -7.70 -27.27 -16.64
N CYS A 91 -7.60 -26.52 -17.72
CA CYS A 91 -8.76 -25.98 -18.41
C CYS A 91 -9.59 -27.08 -19.10
N PRO A 92 -10.92 -27.11 -18.92
CA PRO A 92 -11.79 -27.98 -19.70
C PRO A 92 -11.69 -27.67 -21.19
N ALA A 93 -11.79 -28.70 -22.03
CA ALA A 93 -11.83 -28.53 -23.46
C ALA A 93 -13.00 -27.62 -23.87
N GLY A 94 -12.73 -26.60 -24.68
CA GLY A 94 -13.75 -25.65 -25.15
C GLY A 94 -14.05 -24.50 -24.17
N ALA A 95 -13.40 -24.40 -23.04
CA ALA A 95 -13.55 -23.30 -22.08
C ALA A 95 -12.79 -22.05 -22.57
N GLU A 96 -13.45 -21.20 -23.37
CA GLU A 96 -12.85 -19.94 -23.88
C GLU A 96 -12.19 -19.07 -22.81
N ARG A 97 -12.77 -19.00 -21.58
CA ARG A 97 -12.21 -18.25 -20.46
C ARG A 97 -10.89 -18.80 -19.92
N CYS A 98 -10.59 -20.05 -20.17
CA CYS A 98 -9.34 -20.70 -19.76
C CYS A 98 -8.26 -20.56 -20.83
N LEU A 99 -8.63 -20.76 -22.07
CA LEU A 99 -7.72 -20.74 -23.21
C LEU A 99 -7.57 -19.35 -23.80
N GLY A 100 -8.63 -18.54 -23.75
CA GLY A 100 -8.75 -17.16 -24.22
C GLY A 100 -7.99 -16.81 -25.50
N SER A 101 -8.21 -15.63 -26.03
CA SER A 101 -7.30 -15.15 -27.06
C SER A 101 -5.90 -14.94 -26.48
N PRO A 102 -4.82 -15.15 -27.24
CA PRO A 102 -3.45 -14.91 -26.78
C PRO A 102 -3.26 -13.51 -26.19
N GLU A 103 -4.12 -12.57 -26.53
CA GLU A 103 -4.06 -11.18 -26.10
C GLU A 103 -4.85 -10.91 -24.81
N ILE A 104 -5.94 -11.59 -24.54
CA ILE A 104 -6.87 -11.24 -23.46
C ILE A 104 -6.97 -12.31 -22.35
N SER A 105 -6.91 -13.59 -22.67
CA SER A 105 -7.15 -14.66 -21.70
C SER A 105 -6.32 -15.94 -21.92
N GLY A 106 -5.44 -15.97 -22.92
CA GLY A 106 -4.55 -17.10 -23.18
C GLY A 106 -3.31 -17.13 -22.29
N VAL A 107 -2.22 -17.66 -22.80
CA VAL A 107 -0.94 -17.82 -22.09
C VAL A 107 -0.39 -16.48 -21.54
N GLY A 108 -0.86 -15.33 -22.07
CA GLY A 108 -0.54 -13.99 -21.60
C GLY A 108 -1.49 -13.40 -20.58
N TYR A 109 -2.51 -14.12 -20.11
CA TYR A 109 -3.53 -13.62 -19.18
C TYR A 109 -2.96 -13.00 -17.90
N TRP A 110 -1.90 -13.57 -17.38
CA TRP A 110 -1.18 -13.03 -16.23
C TRP A 110 -0.62 -11.62 -16.46
N LYS A 111 -0.28 -11.26 -17.72
CA LYS A 111 0.19 -9.91 -18.07
C LYS A 111 -0.93 -8.88 -17.90
N HIS A 112 -2.16 -9.22 -18.30
CA HIS A 112 -3.32 -8.36 -18.09
C HIS A 112 -3.66 -8.20 -16.61
N ASP A 113 -3.59 -9.31 -15.85
CA ASP A 113 -3.83 -9.27 -14.42
C ASP A 113 -2.79 -8.38 -13.70
N THR A 114 -1.52 -8.51 -14.08
CA THR A 114 -0.44 -7.67 -13.55
C THR A 114 -0.63 -6.19 -13.92
N ARG A 115 -0.93 -5.89 -15.19
CA ARG A 115 -1.18 -4.52 -15.66
C ARG A 115 -2.42 -3.89 -15.02
N GLY A 116 -3.47 -4.67 -14.87
CA GLY A 116 -4.74 -4.24 -14.28
C GLY A 116 -4.74 -4.17 -12.75
N ALA A 117 -3.71 -4.71 -12.09
CA ALA A 117 -3.70 -4.86 -10.63
C ALA A 117 -3.95 -3.55 -9.86
N PRO A 118 -3.33 -2.40 -10.20
CA PRO A 118 -3.63 -1.15 -9.50
C PRO A 118 -5.07 -0.67 -9.69
N LEU A 119 -5.61 -0.77 -10.90
CA LEU A 119 -7.00 -0.41 -11.20
C LEU A 119 -7.98 -1.35 -10.49
N TYR A 120 -7.69 -2.64 -10.47
CA TYR A 120 -8.48 -3.62 -9.75
C TYR A 120 -8.49 -3.31 -8.24
N ALA A 121 -7.33 -3.06 -7.65
CA ALA A 121 -7.24 -2.66 -6.24
C ALA A 121 -8.03 -1.38 -5.97
N ALA A 122 -7.91 -0.34 -6.80
CA ALA A 122 -8.70 0.89 -6.70
C ALA A 122 -10.20 0.61 -6.74
N SER A 123 -10.66 -0.30 -7.62
CA SER A 123 -12.07 -0.68 -7.71
C SER A 123 -12.62 -1.30 -6.43
N LEU A 124 -11.78 -2.03 -5.67
CA LEU A 124 -12.19 -2.62 -4.39
C LEU A 124 -12.42 -1.56 -3.31
N PHE A 125 -11.68 -0.46 -3.34
CA PHE A 125 -11.91 0.69 -2.46
C PHE A 125 -13.21 1.42 -2.80
N ILE A 126 -13.46 1.67 -4.09
CA ILE A 126 -14.66 2.37 -4.57
C ILE A 126 -15.94 1.58 -4.30
N LYS A 127 -15.85 0.25 -4.21
CA LYS A 127 -17.00 -0.63 -3.87
C LYS A 127 -17.38 -0.64 -2.38
N ARG A 128 -16.54 -0.06 -1.50
CA ARG A 128 -16.89 0.11 -0.07
C ARG A 128 -18.05 1.11 0.05
N ASP A 129 -18.65 1.20 1.23
CA ASP A 129 -19.67 2.22 1.54
C ASP A 129 -19.01 3.58 1.77
N VAL A 130 -18.57 4.19 0.68
CA VAL A 130 -17.79 5.43 0.65
C VAL A 130 -18.20 6.34 -0.52
N LYS A 131 -17.94 7.62 -0.35
CA LYS A 131 -17.95 8.60 -1.44
C LYS A 131 -16.51 8.75 -1.95
N LEU A 132 -16.30 8.50 -3.25
CA LEU A 132 -15.05 8.86 -3.91
C LEU A 132 -14.97 10.37 -4.04
N THR A 133 -13.99 10.99 -3.38
CA THR A 133 -13.80 12.44 -3.36
C THR A 133 -12.81 12.87 -4.43
N GLU A 134 -11.70 12.13 -4.55
CA GLU A 134 -10.66 12.39 -5.55
C GLU A 134 -10.09 11.08 -6.09
N MET A 135 -9.71 11.09 -7.37
CA MET A 135 -8.96 10.02 -8.03
C MET A 135 -8.08 10.64 -9.12
N TYR A 136 -6.78 10.42 -9.02
CA TYR A 136 -5.82 10.96 -9.98
C TYR A 136 -4.53 10.12 -10.04
N TRP A 137 -3.77 10.32 -11.11
CA TRP A 137 -2.43 9.76 -11.23
C TRP A 137 -1.47 10.48 -10.29
N ASN A 138 -0.65 9.72 -9.58
CA ASN A 138 0.39 10.22 -8.71
C ASN A 138 1.65 9.38 -8.88
N GLN A 139 2.74 9.79 -8.26
CA GLN A 139 3.99 9.06 -8.27
C GLN A 139 4.69 9.16 -6.91
N ALA A 140 5.30 8.06 -6.47
CA ALA A 140 6.21 8.03 -5.34
C ALA A 140 7.63 7.78 -5.90
N TYR A 141 8.51 8.76 -5.78
CA TYR A 141 9.88 8.69 -6.33
C TYR A 141 9.94 8.19 -7.78
N LEU A 142 9.12 8.79 -8.64
CA LEU A 142 8.97 8.44 -10.06
C LEU A 142 8.40 7.04 -10.35
N VAL A 143 7.85 6.32 -9.39
CA VAL A 143 7.03 5.15 -9.66
C VAL A 143 5.57 5.59 -9.80
N SER A 144 4.99 5.34 -10.98
CA SER A 144 3.62 5.72 -11.30
C SER A 144 2.60 4.92 -10.51
N GLY A 145 1.55 5.58 -10.04
CA GLY A 145 0.47 4.97 -9.29
C GLY A 145 -0.83 5.77 -9.35
N ILE A 146 -1.82 5.30 -8.61
CA ILE A 146 -3.14 5.91 -8.50
C ILE A 146 -3.33 6.41 -7.08
N MET A 147 -3.75 7.65 -6.91
CA MET A 147 -4.18 8.22 -5.64
C MET A 147 -5.70 8.22 -5.58
N LEU A 148 -6.25 7.78 -4.45
CA LEU A 148 -7.66 7.89 -4.11
C LEU A 148 -7.83 8.64 -2.81
N GLN A 149 -8.86 9.46 -2.74
CA GLN A 149 -9.39 10.01 -1.51
C GLN A 149 -10.86 9.62 -1.38
N LEU A 150 -11.20 9.03 -0.25
CA LEU A 150 -12.52 8.47 0.02
C LEU A 150 -13.05 9.02 1.34
N THR A 151 -14.37 9.25 1.40
CA THR A 151 -15.06 9.62 2.64
C THR A 151 -16.08 8.55 2.98
N SER A 152 -16.00 7.98 4.18
CA SER A 152 -16.95 6.98 4.68
C SER A 152 -18.35 7.60 4.81
N ASN A 153 -19.37 6.91 4.30
CA ASN A 153 -20.77 7.31 4.46
C ASN A 153 -21.29 7.04 5.88
N VAL A 154 -20.56 6.26 6.68
CA VAL A 154 -20.98 5.87 8.04
C VAL A 154 -20.54 6.88 9.09
N ASP A 155 -19.26 7.26 9.09
CA ASP A 155 -18.66 8.07 10.16
C ASP A 155 -17.85 9.29 9.63
N GLU A 156 -17.94 9.54 8.32
CA GLU A 156 -17.26 10.61 7.64
C GLU A 156 -15.71 10.59 7.84
N SER A 157 -15.15 9.44 8.23
CA SER A 157 -13.70 9.24 8.23
C SER A 157 -13.18 9.33 6.79
N ARG A 158 -11.95 9.82 6.63
CA ARG A 158 -11.32 9.98 5.31
C ARG A 158 -10.24 8.94 5.15
N THR A 159 -10.24 8.27 4.01
CA THR A 159 -9.23 7.28 3.62
C THR A 159 -8.44 7.80 2.42
N TYR A 160 -7.15 7.83 2.55
CA TYR A 160 -6.18 8.20 1.51
C TYR A 160 -5.45 6.95 1.07
N VAL A 161 -5.45 6.68 -0.23
CA VAL A 161 -4.86 5.44 -0.76
C VAL A 161 -3.94 5.78 -1.92
N TYR A 162 -2.69 5.33 -1.85
CA TYR A 162 -1.81 5.30 -3.00
C TYR A 162 -1.59 3.84 -3.43
N ILE A 163 -1.77 3.56 -4.72
CA ILE A 163 -1.68 2.22 -5.27
C ILE A 163 -0.68 2.23 -6.43
N ALA A 164 0.35 1.40 -6.34
CA ALA A 164 1.34 1.27 -7.39
C ALA A 164 1.76 -0.19 -7.59
N MET A 165 2.16 -0.51 -8.80
CA MET A 165 2.82 -1.77 -9.13
C MET A 165 4.30 -1.48 -9.39
N HIS A 166 5.19 -2.14 -8.66
CA HIS A 166 6.63 -1.97 -8.81
C HIS A 166 7.33 -3.33 -8.71
N GLU A 167 8.15 -3.65 -9.70
CA GLU A 167 8.93 -4.90 -9.77
C GLU A 167 8.12 -6.16 -9.41
N MET A 168 6.95 -6.35 -10.04
CA MET A 168 6.04 -7.47 -9.83
C MET A 168 5.44 -7.55 -8.42
N LYS A 169 5.41 -6.45 -7.68
CA LYS A 169 4.69 -6.33 -6.41
C LYS A 169 3.68 -5.20 -6.46
N LEU A 170 2.47 -5.47 -6.01
CA LEU A 170 1.42 -4.46 -5.85
C LEU A 170 1.50 -3.88 -4.45
N TYR A 171 1.67 -2.57 -4.37
CA TYR A 171 1.70 -1.82 -3.12
C TYR A 171 0.41 -1.02 -2.97
N ILE A 172 -0.23 -1.15 -1.83
CA ILE A 172 -1.42 -0.40 -1.45
C ILE A 172 -1.11 0.29 -0.13
N VAL A 173 -0.84 1.59 -0.19
CA VAL A 173 -0.61 2.46 0.98
C VAL A 173 -1.95 3.05 1.35
N GLU A 174 -2.45 2.73 2.54
CA GLU A 174 -3.76 3.17 3.02
C GLU A 174 -3.63 3.87 4.37
N ALA A 175 -4.16 5.08 4.47
CA ALA A 175 -4.29 5.80 5.72
C ALA A 175 -5.73 6.25 5.93
N THR A 176 -6.34 5.90 7.06
CA THR A 176 -7.68 6.33 7.44
C THR A 176 -7.60 7.21 8.69
N VAL A 177 -8.17 8.41 8.58
CA VAL A 177 -8.19 9.40 9.66
C VAL A 177 -9.65 9.79 10.00
N PRO A 178 -9.97 10.10 11.26
CA PRO A 178 -11.32 10.53 11.66
C PRO A 178 -11.75 11.81 10.94
N LYS A 179 -13.06 12.06 10.90
CA LYS A 179 -13.63 13.34 10.45
C LYS A 179 -12.92 14.51 11.13
N GLY A 180 -12.52 15.52 10.36
CA GLY A 180 -11.88 16.73 10.85
C GLY A 180 -10.40 16.60 11.24
N ALA A 181 -9.83 15.38 11.24
CA ALA A 181 -8.39 15.22 11.45
C ALA A 181 -7.60 15.78 10.24
N PRO A 182 -6.36 16.23 10.41
CA PRO A 182 -5.52 16.63 9.28
C PRO A 182 -5.26 15.48 8.31
N GLU A 183 -4.89 15.80 7.09
CA GLU A 183 -4.48 14.81 6.11
C GLU A 183 -3.22 14.06 6.55
N PRO A 184 -3.13 12.74 6.34
CA PRO A 184 -2.00 11.92 6.78
C PRO A 184 -0.80 12.04 5.81
N LEU A 185 -0.44 13.26 5.41
CA LEU A 185 0.56 13.52 4.38
C LEU A 185 1.90 12.86 4.69
N LEU A 186 2.34 12.92 5.96
CA LEU A 186 3.62 12.34 6.37
C LEU A 186 3.72 10.84 6.02
N PHE A 187 2.62 10.10 6.15
CA PHE A 187 2.60 8.69 5.79
C PHE A 187 2.48 8.46 4.29
N VAL A 188 1.49 9.09 3.66
CA VAL A 188 1.21 8.81 2.23
C VAL A 188 2.30 9.29 1.28
N THR A 189 3.16 10.22 1.71
CA THR A 189 4.30 10.71 0.93
C THR A 189 5.64 10.10 1.33
N SER A 190 5.68 9.25 2.36
CA SER A 190 6.95 8.68 2.88
C SER A 190 7.37 7.38 2.20
N LEU A 191 6.53 6.81 1.32
CA LEU A 191 6.89 5.57 0.62
C LEU A 191 8.11 5.77 -0.26
N GLY A 192 9.20 5.05 0.04
CA GLY A 192 10.40 4.94 -0.77
C GLY A 192 10.59 3.52 -1.30
N TRP A 193 11.45 3.36 -2.29
CA TRP A 193 11.72 2.09 -2.94
C TRP A 193 13.12 1.60 -2.61
N LEU A 194 13.25 0.29 -2.44
CA LEU A 194 14.52 -0.37 -2.18
C LEU A 194 14.81 -1.39 -3.28
N ASP A 195 16.07 -1.53 -3.62
CA ASP A 195 16.52 -2.61 -4.48
C ASP A 195 16.59 -3.95 -3.71
N LYS A 196 16.98 -5.01 -4.42
CA LYS A 196 17.15 -6.36 -3.84
C LYS A 196 18.18 -6.45 -2.71
N ASP A 197 19.10 -5.48 -2.64
CA ASP A 197 20.16 -5.40 -1.64
C ASP A 197 19.75 -4.48 -0.46
N GLY A 198 18.51 -3.97 -0.47
CA GLY A 198 17.96 -3.09 0.55
C GLY A 198 18.46 -1.65 0.48
N LYS A 199 19.06 -1.25 -0.65
CA LYS A 199 19.52 0.12 -0.88
C LYS A 199 18.42 0.94 -1.52
N GLU A 200 18.37 2.23 -1.20
CA GLU A 200 17.43 3.17 -1.79
C GLU A 200 17.52 3.14 -3.34
N LEU A 201 16.35 2.99 -3.95
CA LEU A 201 16.19 2.91 -5.40
C LEU A 201 15.48 4.17 -5.90
N ARG A 202 16.19 4.94 -6.74
CA ARG A 202 15.63 6.13 -7.40
C ARG A 202 15.76 6.00 -8.91
N TYR A 203 14.71 6.36 -9.61
CA TYR A 203 14.70 6.42 -11.07
C TYR A 203 15.01 7.84 -11.54
N ARG A 204 15.58 7.96 -12.77
CA ARG A 204 15.77 9.25 -13.46
C ARG A 204 14.58 9.63 -14.33
N THR A 205 13.79 8.64 -14.74
CA THR A 205 12.61 8.79 -15.58
C THR A 205 11.47 8.01 -14.96
N LEU A 206 10.25 8.31 -15.36
CA LEU A 206 9.05 7.67 -14.83
C LEU A 206 9.10 6.14 -15.03
N TYR A 207 8.95 5.41 -13.94
CA TYR A 207 8.66 3.98 -13.98
C TYR A 207 7.15 3.80 -14.06
N SER A 208 6.68 3.17 -15.12
CA SER A 208 5.30 2.72 -15.27
C SER A 208 5.31 1.21 -15.45
N HIS A 209 4.60 0.49 -14.60
CA HIS A 209 4.59 -0.98 -14.65
C HIS A 209 3.90 -1.52 -15.92
N GLU A 210 3.01 -0.75 -16.54
CA GLU A 210 2.38 -1.11 -17.82
C GLU A 210 3.41 -1.30 -18.93
N ILE A 211 4.53 -0.57 -18.84
CA ILE A 211 5.63 -0.60 -19.80
C ILE A 211 6.81 -1.39 -19.24
N HIS A 212 7.28 -1.05 -18.03
CA HIS A 212 8.52 -1.55 -17.44
C HIS A 212 8.33 -2.80 -16.59
N GLY A 213 7.10 -3.09 -16.15
CA GLY A 213 6.77 -4.24 -15.29
C GLY A 213 6.72 -5.58 -16.03
N LEU A 214 7.02 -5.62 -17.33
CA LEU A 214 7.09 -6.84 -18.12
C LEU A 214 8.52 -7.36 -18.19
N LYS A 215 8.70 -8.67 -18.18
CA LYS A 215 9.99 -9.36 -18.14
C LYS A 215 11.00 -8.89 -19.20
N ASP A 216 10.52 -8.54 -20.38
CA ASP A 216 11.34 -8.18 -21.54
C ASP A 216 11.39 -6.66 -21.78
N ALA A 217 10.79 -5.86 -20.92
CA ALA A 217 10.80 -4.41 -21.06
C ALA A 217 12.03 -3.80 -20.38
N PRO A 218 12.71 -2.83 -21.00
CA PRO A 218 13.83 -2.15 -20.36
C PRO A 218 13.34 -1.33 -19.17
N LEU A 219 14.03 -1.45 -18.04
CA LEU A 219 13.78 -0.59 -16.88
C LEU A 219 14.24 0.85 -17.18
N PRO A 220 13.61 1.86 -16.57
CA PRO A 220 14.07 3.23 -16.67
C PRO A 220 15.46 3.37 -16.04
N ALA A 221 16.24 4.37 -16.51
CA ALA A 221 17.54 4.64 -15.97
C ALA A 221 17.47 4.91 -14.46
N ARG A 222 18.32 4.23 -13.69
CA ARG A 222 18.45 4.44 -12.24
C ARG A 222 19.45 5.54 -11.96
N GLN A 223 19.28 6.22 -10.85
CA GLN A 223 20.33 7.12 -10.34
C GLN A 223 21.52 6.28 -9.87
N PRO A 224 22.76 6.77 -10.08
CA PRO A 224 23.95 6.12 -9.59
C PRO A 224 24.01 6.12 -8.05
#